data_335b002cff2dc815d1a7305e15f3da22
#
_entry.id   335b002cff2dc815d1a7305e15f3da22
#
_cell.length_a   1.000
_cell.length_b   1.000
_cell.length_c   1.000
_cell.angle_alpha   90.00
_cell.angle_beta   90.00
_cell.angle_gamma   90.00
#
_symmetry.space_group_name_H-M   'P 1'
#
loop_
_entity.id
_entity.type
_entity.pdbx_description
1 polymer ?
#
loop_
_entity_poly.entity_id
_entity_poly.type
_entity_poly.pdbx_seq_one_letter_code
_entity_poly.pdbx_strand_id
1 'polypeptide(L)'
;MYILSRFNDLKDRNHPIFSKSDKITGCWIATNNRFTSDAMDFANCSGLKLLSWDYPPKFSLRKKIDEGQLYPITCLTTLTIAEKDKLMVLDVILAREIIDNAEILEKIGLSPIRIKNVIKEASELCKYLKYEN
;
A
#
# COMPACT_ATOMS: atom_id res chain seq x y z
N MET A 1 -5.66 23.98 2.75
CA MET A 1 -5.56 24.77 4.00
C MET A 1 -5.68 23.93 5.27
N TYR A 2 -6.70 23.13 5.47
CA TYR A 2 -6.91 22.36 6.71
C TYR A 2 -5.73 21.44 7.09
N ILE A 3 -5.16 20.67 6.15
CA ILE A 3 -4.06 19.74 6.42
C ILE A 3 -2.79 20.48 6.84
N LEU A 4 -2.48 21.60 6.22
CA LEU A 4 -1.32 22.43 6.58
C LEU A 4 -1.45 22.99 8.00
N SER A 5 -2.64 23.48 8.37
CA SER A 5 -2.91 23.96 9.72
C SER A 5 -2.71 22.84 10.75
N ARG A 6 -3.26 21.65 10.49
CA ARG A 6 -3.09 20.47 11.36
C ARG A 6 -1.64 20.03 11.47
N PHE A 7 -0.90 20.08 10.38
CA PHE A 7 0.54 19.77 10.39
C PHE A 7 1.31 20.74 11.28
N ASN A 8 1.04 22.03 11.15
CA ASN A 8 1.67 23.05 11.99
C ASN A 8 1.32 22.87 13.47
N ASP A 9 0.03 22.60 13.78
CA ASP A 9 -0.41 22.31 15.14
C ASP A 9 0.32 21.09 15.76
N LEU A 10 0.57 20.06 14.96
CA LEU A 10 1.30 18.86 15.41
C LEU A 10 2.80 19.09 15.56
N LYS A 11 3.38 19.91 14.69
CA LYS A 11 4.81 20.23 14.70
C LYS A 11 5.23 20.97 15.97
N ASP A 12 4.33 21.82 16.46
CA ASP A 12 4.58 22.68 17.62
C ASP A 12 4.22 22.01 18.95
N ARG A 13 3.62 20.81 18.93
CA ARG A 13 3.21 20.07 20.13
C ARG A 13 4.14 18.90 20.44
N ASN A 14 4.51 18.78 21.72
CA ASN A 14 5.09 17.55 22.26
C ASN A 14 4.00 16.48 22.28
N HIS A 15 3.99 15.58 21.30
CA HIS A 15 3.02 14.50 21.24
C HIS A 15 3.54 13.27 22.00
N PRO A 16 2.72 12.59 22.83
CA PRO A 16 3.16 11.47 23.68
C PRO A 16 3.70 10.26 22.89
N ILE A 17 3.43 10.17 21.60
CA ILE A 17 3.92 9.09 20.71
C ILE A 17 5.39 9.31 20.32
N PHE A 18 5.88 10.56 20.39
CA PHE A 18 7.25 10.91 20.01
C PHE A 18 8.14 11.01 21.24
N SER A 19 9.40 10.57 21.12
CA SER A 19 10.40 10.84 22.14
C SER A 19 10.74 12.34 22.16
N LYS A 20 11.36 12.82 23.25
CA LYS A 20 11.78 14.23 23.35
C LYS A 20 12.79 14.66 22.27
N SER A 21 13.45 13.69 21.62
CA SER A 21 14.43 13.91 20.54
C SER A 21 13.79 13.90 19.15
N ASP A 22 12.57 13.38 19.01
CA ASP A 22 11.92 13.24 17.71
C ASP A 22 11.33 14.58 17.27
N LYS A 23 11.53 14.91 15.99
CA LYS A 23 10.97 16.10 15.38
C LYS A 23 10.20 15.72 14.12
N ILE A 24 9.01 16.28 13.97
CA ILE A 24 8.23 16.17 12.73
C ILE A 24 8.90 17.06 11.69
N THR A 25 9.46 16.45 10.63
CA THR A 25 10.23 17.15 9.60
C THR A 25 9.45 17.41 8.32
N GLY A 26 8.32 16.73 8.11
CA GLY A 26 7.54 16.89 6.90
C GLY A 26 6.15 16.28 6.97
N CYS A 27 5.29 16.71 6.08
CA CYS A 27 3.93 16.19 5.93
C CYS A 27 3.75 15.61 4.54
N TRP A 28 3.24 14.38 4.49
CA TRP A 28 2.85 13.71 3.26
C TRP A 28 1.33 13.56 3.21
N ILE A 29 0.77 13.84 2.04
CA ILE A 29 -0.65 13.56 1.74
C ILE A 29 -0.66 12.45 0.71
N ALA A 30 -1.13 11.28 1.11
CA ALA A 30 -1.26 10.13 0.22
C ALA A 30 -2.74 9.85 -0.08
N THR A 31 -3.05 9.58 -1.34
CA THR A 31 -4.41 9.24 -1.80
C THR A 31 -4.34 8.32 -3.03
N ASN A 32 -5.39 7.52 -3.22
CA ASN A 32 -5.59 6.76 -4.45
C ASN A 32 -6.29 7.58 -5.56
N ASN A 33 -6.72 8.80 -5.24
CA ASN A 33 -7.29 9.74 -6.20
C ASN A 33 -6.21 10.64 -6.82
N ARG A 34 -6.61 11.46 -7.79
CA ARG A 34 -5.75 12.48 -8.38
C ARG A 34 -5.83 13.78 -7.59
N PHE A 35 -4.73 14.50 -7.56
CA PHE A 35 -4.72 15.89 -7.10
C PHE A 35 -5.08 16.82 -8.25
N THR A 36 -5.76 17.92 -7.93
CA THR A 36 -5.97 19.03 -8.87
C THR A 36 -4.67 19.81 -9.06
N SER A 37 -4.55 20.57 -10.16
CA SER A 37 -3.43 21.48 -10.38
C SER A 37 -3.22 22.44 -9.22
N ASP A 38 -4.31 23.06 -8.76
CA ASP A 38 -4.27 24.02 -7.64
C ASP A 38 -3.77 23.38 -6.33
N ALA A 39 -4.16 22.11 -6.09
CA ALA A 39 -3.67 21.37 -4.92
C ALA A 39 -2.16 21.06 -5.02
N MET A 40 -1.67 20.76 -6.22
CA MET A 40 -0.25 20.53 -6.46
C MET A 40 0.56 21.81 -6.31
N ASP A 41 0.08 22.92 -6.85
CA ASP A 41 0.72 24.24 -6.74
C ASP A 41 0.76 24.70 -5.28
N PHE A 42 -0.37 24.56 -4.57
CA PHE A 42 -0.43 24.88 -3.13
C PHE A 42 0.56 24.03 -2.32
N ALA A 43 0.62 22.74 -2.59
CA ALA A 43 1.53 21.82 -1.87
C ALA A 43 2.99 22.20 -2.11
N ASN A 44 3.36 22.51 -3.35
CA ASN A 44 4.70 22.96 -3.71
C ASN A 44 5.09 24.25 -2.97
N CYS A 45 4.18 25.23 -2.91
CA CYS A 45 4.41 26.47 -2.17
C CYS A 45 4.48 26.29 -0.65
N SER A 46 3.73 25.31 -0.11
CA SER A 46 3.61 25.07 1.33
C SER A 46 4.61 24.05 1.88
N GLY A 47 5.44 23.44 1.02
CA GLY A 47 6.36 22.38 1.42
C GLY A 47 5.69 21.04 1.78
N LEU A 48 4.42 20.86 1.42
CA LEU A 48 3.71 19.60 1.56
C LEU A 48 4.15 18.60 0.47
N LYS A 49 4.31 17.34 0.84
CA LYS A 49 4.63 16.28 -0.11
C LYS A 49 3.37 15.54 -0.50
N LEU A 50 3.16 15.38 -1.80
CA LEU A 50 1.98 14.70 -2.35
C LEU A 50 2.37 13.33 -2.92
N LEU A 51 1.53 12.34 -2.65
CA LEU A 51 1.62 11.00 -3.21
C LEU A 51 0.23 10.58 -3.67
N SER A 52 0.03 10.45 -4.98
CA SER A 52 -1.21 9.89 -5.53
C SER A 52 -0.95 8.75 -6.49
N TRP A 53 -2.02 8.21 -7.07
CA TRP A 53 -1.92 7.08 -7.98
C TRP A 53 -0.90 7.31 -9.10
N ASP A 54 -0.93 8.50 -9.72
CA ASP A 54 -0.06 8.86 -10.85
C ASP A 54 0.97 9.97 -10.50
N TYR A 55 1.01 10.47 -9.26
CA TYR A 55 1.85 11.60 -8.88
C TYR A 55 2.66 11.35 -7.61
N PRO A 56 3.92 11.81 -7.56
CA PRO A 56 4.72 12.38 -8.67
C PRO A 56 5.08 11.29 -9.70
N PRO A 57 5.28 11.63 -10.99
CA PRO A 57 5.42 10.63 -12.06
C PRO A 57 6.53 9.60 -11.85
N LYS A 58 7.62 9.99 -11.22
CA LYS A 58 8.77 9.10 -10.93
C LYS A 58 8.56 8.21 -9.70
N PHE A 59 7.73 8.61 -8.75
CA PHE A 59 7.55 7.96 -7.44
C PHE A 59 6.08 7.85 -7.06
N SER A 60 5.21 7.65 -8.04
CA SER A 60 3.76 7.55 -7.81
C SER A 60 3.40 6.34 -6.93
N LEU A 61 2.21 6.37 -6.33
CA LEU A 61 1.70 5.26 -5.53
C LEU A 61 1.65 3.97 -6.36
N ARG A 62 1.19 4.06 -7.61
CA ARG A 62 1.17 2.95 -8.56
C ARG A 62 2.56 2.32 -8.68
N LYS A 63 3.59 3.12 -9.02
CA LYS A 63 4.96 2.61 -9.15
C LYS A 63 5.47 1.93 -7.88
N LYS A 64 5.18 2.51 -6.71
CA LYS A 64 5.59 1.91 -5.43
C LYS A 64 4.94 0.57 -5.18
N ILE A 65 3.65 0.43 -5.53
CA ILE A 65 2.92 -0.84 -5.43
C ILE A 65 3.52 -1.86 -6.39
N ASP A 66 3.76 -1.44 -7.63
CA ASP A 66 4.29 -2.28 -8.69
C ASP A 66 5.71 -2.77 -8.36
N GLU A 67 6.63 -1.88 -8.09
CA GLU A 67 8.03 -2.18 -7.75
C GLU A 67 8.16 -3.00 -6.47
N GLY A 68 7.32 -2.72 -5.48
CA GLY A 68 7.30 -3.44 -4.20
C GLY A 68 6.46 -4.71 -4.22
N GLN A 69 5.75 -5.03 -5.31
CA GLN A 69 4.79 -6.13 -5.39
C GLN A 69 3.77 -6.09 -4.24
N LEU A 70 3.29 -4.88 -3.91
CA LEU A 70 2.42 -4.62 -2.76
C LEU A 70 0.94 -4.84 -3.10
N TYR A 71 0.64 -5.89 -3.86
CA TYR A 71 -0.74 -6.26 -4.19
C TYR A 71 -1.38 -6.98 -3.01
N PRO A 72 -2.51 -6.46 -2.48
CA PRO A 72 -3.20 -7.13 -1.40
C PRO A 72 -3.87 -8.43 -1.88
N ILE A 73 -4.04 -9.39 -0.96
CA ILE A 73 -4.77 -10.64 -1.24
C ILE A 73 -6.21 -10.41 -1.71
N THR A 74 -6.78 -9.25 -1.42
CA THR A 74 -8.11 -8.86 -1.88
C THR A 74 -8.22 -8.75 -3.40
N CYS A 75 -7.10 -8.54 -4.10
CA CYS A 75 -7.04 -8.51 -5.57
C CYS A 75 -7.17 -9.92 -6.19
N LEU A 76 -6.93 -11.00 -5.43
CA LEU A 76 -7.04 -12.36 -5.93
C LEU A 76 -8.51 -12.77 -6.09
N THR A 77 -8.87 -13.23 -7.28
CA THR A 77 -10.24 -13.64 -7.63
C THR A 77 -10.50 -15.10 -7.30
N THR A 78 -9.45 -15.92 -7.23
CA THR A 78 -9.52 -17.35 -6.89
C THR A 78 -9.80 -17.62 -5.41
N LEU A 79 -9.65 -16.61 -4.54
CA LEU A 79 -9.97 -16.71 -3.11
C LEU A 79 -11.36 -16.16 -2.83
N THR A 80 -12.14 -16.88 -2.02
CA THR A 80 -13.41 -16.39 -1.47
C THR A 80 -13.18 -15.35 -0.37
N ILE A 81 -14.21 -14.58 -0.03
CA ILE A 81 -14.15 -13.58 1.05
C ILE A 81 -13.76 -14.25 2.38
N ALA A 82 -14.38 -15.38 2.73
CA ALA A 82 -14.09 -16.09 3.96
C ALA A 82 -12.64 -16.62 4.05
N GLU A 83 -12.05 -16.99 2.90
CA GLU A 83 -10.65 -17.42 2.84
C GLU A 83 -9.69 -16.23 2.99
N LYS A 84 -10.02 -15.09 2.39
CA LYS A 84 -9.29 -13.84 2.58
C LYS A 84 -9.32 -13.38 4.04
N ASP A 85 -10.48 -13.46 4.69
CA ASP A 85 -10.61 -13.14 6.10
C ASP A 85 -9.74 -14.04 6.99
N LYS A 86 -9.71 -15.36 6.71
CA LYS A 86 -8.82 -16.27 7.42
C LYS A 86 -7.33 -15.93 7.22
N LEU A 87 -6.93 -15.56 6.01
CA LEU A 87 -5.56 -15.14 5.73
C LEU A 87 -5.21 -13.85 6.48
N MET A 88 -6.11 -12.87 6.51
CA MET A 88 -5.91 -11.62 7.26
C MET A 88 -5.77 -11.87 8.77
N VAL A 89 -6.51 -12.83 9.34
CA VAL A 89 -6.35 -13.24 10.74
C VAL A 89 -4.97 -13.86 11.00
N LEU A 90 -4.35 -14.45 9.99
CA LEU A 90 -2.98 -14.98 10.04
C LEU A 90 -1.91 -13.94 9.65
N ASP A 91 -2.27 -12.64 9.63
CA ASP A 91 -1.43 -11.51 9.23
C ASP A 91 -0.90 -11.60 7.78
N VAL A 92 -1.55 -12.38 6.91
CA VAL A 92 -1.23 -12.47 5.48
C VAL A 92 -2.07 -11.44 4.73
N ILE A 93 -1.42 -10.38 4.27
CA ILE A 93 -2.08 -9.24 3.63
C ILE A 93 -1.73 -9.13 2.14
N LEU A 94 -0.51 -9.51 1.76
CA LEU A 94 -0.01 -9.35 0.40
C LEU A 94 0.00 -10.66 -0.39
N ALA A 95 -0.30 -10.57 -1.68
CA ALA A 95 -0.30 -11.73 -2.58
C ALA A 95 1.08 -12.41 -2.67
N ARG A 96 2.19 -11.66 -2.57
CA ARG A 96 3.54 -12.21 -2.56
C ARG A 96 3.81 -13.13 -1.36
N GLU A 97 3.21 -12.85 -0.20
CA GLU A 97 3.39 -13.66 1.00
C GLU A 97 2.83 -15.08 0.84
N ILE A 98 1.80 -15.23 -0.01
CA ILE A 98 1.25 -16.54 -0.38
C ILE A 98 2.22 -17.31 -1.28
N ILE A 99 2.93 -16.61 -2.17
CA ILE A 99 3.92 -17.22 -3.07
C ILE A 99 5.11 -17.75 -2.25
N ASP A 100 5.55 -16.96 -1.28
CA ASP A 100 6.69 -17.31 -0.42
C ASP A 100 6.36 -18.42 0.60
N ASN A 101 5.07 -18.54 0.99
CA ASN A 101 4.62 -19.50 2.00
C ASN A 101 3.28 -20.14 1.62
N ALA A 102 3.32 -21.09 0.68
CA ALA A 102 2.14 -21.80 0.19
C ALA A 102 1.43 -22.66 1.27
N GLU A 103 2.16 -23.11 2.31
CA GLU A 103 1.60 -23.91 3.41
C GLU A 103 0.48 -23.21 4.17
N ILE A 104 0.46 -21.88 4.13
CA ILE A 104 -0.62 -21.08 4.74
C ILE A 104 -1.98 -21.36 4.09
N LEU A 105 -1.99 -21.67 2.79
CA LEU A 105 -3.23 -22.00 2.06
C LEU A 105 -3.77 -23.39 2.50
N GLU A 106 -2.91 -24.32 2.85
CA GLU A 106 -3.31 -25.61 3.42
C GLU A 106 -3.94 -25.42 4.81
N LYS A 107 -3.34 -24.55 5.63
CA LYS A 107 -3.83 -24.25 6.99
C LYS A 107 -5.24 -23.66 7.00
N ILE A 108 -5.61 -22.90 5.98
CA ILE A 108 -6.99 -22.37 5.85
C ILE A 108 -7.97 -23.33 5.19
N GLY A 109 -7.48 -24.54 4.77
CA GLY A 109 -8.31 -25.64 4.28
C GLY A 109 -8.51 -25.67 2.76
N LEU A 110 -7.61 -25.10 1.96
CA LEU A 110 -7.68 -25.19 0.51
C LEU A 110 -7.19 -26.57 0.01
N SER A 111 -7.87 -27.09 -1.01
CA SER A 111 -7.42 -28.30 -1.70
C SER A 111 -6.16 -28.03 -2.54
N PRO A 112 -5.31 -29.05 -2.80
CA PRO A 112 -4.08 -28.90 -3.58
C PRO A 112 -4.29 -28.25 -4.96
N ILE A 113 -5.41 -28.55 -5.61
CA ILE A 113 -5.75 -27.98 -6.92
C ILE A 113 -6.05 -26.47 -6.79
N ARG A 114 -6.78 -26.08 -5.74
CA ARG A 114 -7.08 -24.68 -5.49
C ARG A 114 -5.83 -23.88 -5.11
N ILE A 115 -4.96 -24.47 -4.28
CA ILE A 115 -3.66 -23.89 -3.90
C ILE A 115 -2.86 -23.56 -5.16
N LYS A 116 -2.74 -24.51 -6.09
CA LYS A 116 -2.04 -24.29 -7.35
C LYS A 116 -2.61 -23.13 -8.16
N ASN A 117 -3.94 -23.00 -8.22
CA ASN A 117 -4.61 -21.94 -8.94
C ASN A 117 -4.38 -20.55 -8.27
N VAL A 118 -4.46 -20.49 -6.95
CA VAL A 118 -4.21 -19.27 -6.17
C VAL A 118 -2.76 -18.81 -6.34
N ILE A 119 -1.79 -19.70 -6.23
CA ILE A 119 -0.37 -19.40 -6.41
C ILE A 119 -0.10 -18.93 -7.85
N LYS A 120 -0.74 -19.55 -8.83
CA LYS A 120 -0.61 -19.15 -10.23
C LYS A 120 -1.10 -17.73 -10.42
N GLU A 121 -2.32 -17.39 -9.95
CA GLU A 121 -2.90 -16.03 -10.04
C GLU A 121 -2.01 -15.01 -9.31
N ALA A 122 -1.59 -15.30 -8.07
CA ALA A 122 -0.70 -14.45 -7.30
C ALA A 122 0.63 -14.19 -8.02
N SER A 123 1.22 -15.25 -8.62
CA SER A 123 2.47 -15.15 -9.37
C SER A 123 2.30 -14.33 -10.65
N GLU A 124 1.19 -14.47 -11.36
CA GLU A 124 0.87 -13.67 -12.54
C GLU A 124 0.70 -12.20 -12.15
N LEU A 125 -0.05 -11.92 -11.08
CA LEU A 125 -0.23 -10.57 -10.56
C LEU A 125 1.10 -9.89 -10.20
N CYS A 126 2.01 -10.61 -9.54
CA CYS A 126 3.31 -10.09 -9.15
C CYS A 126 4.33 -10.04 -10.31
N LYS A 127 4.14 -10.81 -11.40
CA LYS A 127 5.05 -10.83 -12.57
C LYS A 127 4.72 -9.77 -13.60
N TYR A 128 3.46 -9.35 -13.71
CA TYR A 128 2.98 -8.45 -14.77
C TYR A 128 3.79 -7.15 -14.92
N LEU A 129 4.62 -6.83 -13.96
CA LEU A 129 5.35 -5.56 -13.87
C LEU A 129 6.83 -5.63 -14.20
N LYS A 130 7.36 -6.80 -14.53
CA LYS A 130 8.76 -6.89 -15.03
C LYS A 130 8.92 -6.53 -16.51
N TYR A 131 7.83 -6.28 -17.23
CA TYR A 131 7.85 -6.13 -18.70
C TYR A 131 7.44 -4.75 -19.23
N GLU A 132 7.11 -3.78 -18.36
CA GLU A 132 6.79 -2.40 -18.78
C GLU A 132 7.91 -1.38 -18.47
N ASN A 133 9.16 -1.78 -18.60
CA ASN A 133 10.32 -0.87 -18.60
C ASN A 133 10.95 -0.78 -19.97
#